data_1832308357ef79fe1b9a54bfbcf879a6
#
_entry.id   1832308357ef79fe1b9a54bfbcf879a6
#
_cell.length_a   1.000
_cell.length_b   1.000
_cell.length_c   1.000
_cell.angle_alpha   90.00
_cell.angle_beta   90.00
_cell.angle_gamma   90.00
#
_symmetry.space_group_name_H-M   'P 1'
#
loop_
_entity.id
_entity.type
_entity.pdbx_description
1 polymer ?
#
loop_
_entity_poly.entity_id
_entity_poly.type
_entity_poly.pdbx_seq_one_letter_code
_entity_poly.pdbx_strand_id
1 'polypeptide(L)' 'MKTHFVHCEWDDEAQVWYVAHSTVPGLATEAAEPGELLKKLRVLIPELLELNAGGGPAAQDMPVELLWQGQQRLTLHPA' A
#
# COMPACT_ATOMS: atom_id res chain seq x y z
N MET A 1 -9.66 8.59 -17.20
CA MET A 1 -8.69 7.70 -16.56
C MET A 1 -8.89 7.74 -15.05
N LYS A 2 -9.06 6.57 -14.44
CA LYS A 2 -9.30 6.52 -13.00
C LYS A 2 -8.00 6.45 -12.22
N THR A 3 -7.86 7.33 -11.25
CA THR A 3 -6.74 7.28 -10.32
C THR A 3 -7.15 6.41 -9.12
N HIS A 4 -6.31 5.47 -8.76
CA HIS A 4 -6.53 4.69 -7.56
C HIS A 4 -5.85 5.35 -6.38
N PHE A 5 -6.43 5.13 -5.21
CA PHE A 5 -5.89 5.67 -3.96
C PHE A 5 -5.61 4.55 -2.99
N VAL A 6 -4.49 4.65 -2.31
CA VAL A 6 -4.12 3.73 -1.23
C VAL A 6 -3.74 4.56 -0.02
N HIS A 7 -4.49 4.38 1.05
CA HIS A 7 -4.24 5.07 2.32
C HIS A 7 -3.56 4.12 3.28
N CYS A 8 -2.31 4.40 3.61
CA CYS A 8 -1.50 3.59 4.51
C CYS A 8 -1.39 4.26 5.87
N GLU A 9 -1.53 3.48 6.93
CA GLU A 9 -1.40 3.97 8.29
C GLU A 9 -0.40 3.14 9.07
N TRP A 10 0.17 3.74 10.08
CA TRP A 10 1.09 3.08 10.99
C TRP A 10 0.33 2.46 12.15
N ASP A 11 0.59 1.17 12.40
CA ASP A 11 0.05 0.46 13.56
C ASP A 11 1.19 0.31 14.58
N ASP A 12 1.10 1.09 15.65
CA ASP A 12 2.14 1.12 16.66
C ASP A 12 2.23 -0.17 17.49
N GLU A 13 1.13 -0.89 17.63
CA GLU A 13 1.14 -2.17 18.34
C GLU A 13 1.83 -3.25 17.52
N ALA A 14 1.49 -3.36 16.26
CA ALA A 14 2.06 -4.35 15.38
C ALA A 14 3.41 -3.93 14.78
N GLN A 15 3.75 -2.64 14.89
CA GLN A 15 4.98 -2.09 14.32
C GLN A 15 5.06 -2.28 12.81
N VAL A 16 3.94 -2.01 12.15
CA VAL A 16 3.86 -2.12 10.69
C VAL A 16 3.08 -0.97 10.09
N TRP A 17 3.36 -0.70 8.83
CA TRP A 17 2.52 0.11 7.96
C TRP A 17 1.54 -0.83 7.27
N TYR A 18 0.29 -0.46 7.23
CA TYR A 18 -0.74 -1.30 6.60
C TYR A 18 -1.67 -0.47 5.74
N VAL A 19 -2.34 -1.14 4.83
CA VAL A 19 -3.34 -0.50 3.97
C VAL A 19 -4.63 -0.37 4.76
N ALA A 20 -4.98 0.87 5.13
CA ALA A 20 -6.19 1.16 5.90
C ALA A 20 -7.40 1.30 4.98
N HIS A 21 -7.23 1.98 3.86
CA HIS A 21 -8.27 2.20 2.86
C HIS A 21 -7.66 2.14 1.48
N SER A 22 -8.42 1.65 0.53
CA SER A 22 -7.98 1.59 -0.86
C SER A 22 -9.16 1.52 -1.79
N THR A 23 -9.00 2.08 -2.98
CA THR A 23 -9.97 1.89 -4.05
C THR A 23 -9.71 0.61 -4.83
N VAL A 24 -8.60 -0.08 -4.55
CA VAL A 24 -8.28 -1.36 -5.18
C VAL A 24 -8.99 -2.47 -4.42
N PRO A 25 -9.96 -3.17 -5.03
CA PRO A 25 -10.73 -4.19 -4.32
C PRO A 25 -9.84 -5.33 -3.82
N GLY A 26 -10.04 -5.71 -2.57
CA GLY A 26 -9.32 -6.83 -1.98
C GLY A 26 -7.89 -6.55 -1.55
N LEU A 27 -7.43 -5.31 -1.66
CA LEU A 27 -6.07 -4.98 -1.27
C LEU A 27 -5.92 -4.97 0.25
N ALA A 28 -5.13 -5.90 0.76
CA ALA A 28 -4.80 -5.98 2.18
C ALA A 28 -3.37 -6.46 2.31
N THR A 29 -2.52 -5.64 2.89
CA THR A 29 -1.13 -6.00 3.10
C THR A 29 -0.49 -5.07 4.12
N GLU A 30 0.66 -5.46 4.61
CA GLU A 30 1.39 -4.71 5.61
C GLU A 30 2.89 -4.97 5.50
N ALA A 31 3.69 -4.09 6.04
CA ALA A 31 5.13 -4.27 6.12
C ALA A 31 5.71 -3.35 7.20
N ALA A 32 6.85 -3.74 7.74
CA ALA A 32 7.49 -2.96 8.81
C ALA A 32 8.01 -1.61 8.34
N GLU A 33 8.33 -1.50 7.06
CA GLU A 33 8.87 -0.27 6.49
C GLU A 33 8.11 0.15 5.25
N PRO A 34 7.99 1.48 5.00
CA PRO A 34 7.27 1.96 3.81
C PRO A 34 7.82 1.40 2.50
N GLY A 35 9.13 1.31 2.36
CA GLY A 35 9.75 0.77 1.15
C GLY A 35 9.36 -0.67 0.88
N GLU A 36 9.28 -1.47 1.92
CA GLU A 36 8.84 -2.86 1.80
C GLU A 36 7.37 -2.95 1.41
N LEU A 37 6.54 -2.07 1.99
CA LEU A 37 5.13 -2.04 1.63
C LEU A 37 4.96 -1.64 0.17
N LEU A 38 5.74 -0.68 -0.32
CA LEU A 38 5.71 -0.27 -1.71
C LEU A 38 6.02 -1.43 -2.65
N LYS A 39 7.00 -2.26 -2.31
CA LYS A 39 7.35 -3.43 -3.12
C LYS A 39 6.17 -4.39 -3.21
N LYS A 40 5.49 -4.62 -2.09
CA LYS A 40 4.31 -5.48 -2.07
C LYS A 40 3.18 -4.89 -2.91
N LEU A 41 2.95 -3.60 -2.80
CA LEU A 41 1.89 -2.92 -3.55
C LEU A 41 2.15 -2.98 -5.07
N ARG A 42 3.39 -2.86 -5.49
CA ARG A 42 3.75 -2.94 -6.90
C ARG A 42 3.41 -4.29 -7.54
N VAL A 43 3.37 -5.33 -6.73
CA VAL A 43 3.01 -6.67 -7.19
C VAL A 43 1.50 -6.90 -7.05
N LEU A 44 0.94 -6.56 -5.89
CA LEU A 44 -0.45 -6.87 -5.57
C LEU A 44 -1.46 -6.04 -6.35
N ILE A 45 -1.20 -4.75 -6.51
CA ILE A 45 -2.18 -3.89 -7.18
C ILE A 45 -2.47 -4.33 -8.62
N PRO A 46 -1.46 -4.55 -9.48
CA PRO A 46 -1.73 -5.04 -10.81
C PRO A 46 -2.46 -6.37 -10.83
N GLU A 47 -2.09 -7.30 -9.95
CA GLU A 47 -2.76 -8.60 -9.87
C GLU A 47 -4.23 -8.47 -9.50
N LEU A 48 -4.54 -7.67 -8.50
CA LEU A 48 -5.92 -7.49 -8.05
C LEU A 48 -6.77 -6.78 -9.09
N LEU A 49 -6.22 -5.78 -9.75
CA LEU A 49 -6.94 -5.07 -10.80
C LEU A 49 -7.20 -5.96 -12.00
N GLU A 50 -6.26 -6.80 -12.34
CA GLU A 50 -6.43 -7.77 -13.42
C GLU A 50 -7.53 -8.77 -13.11
N LEU A 51 -7.54 -9.30 -11.89
CA LEU A 51 -8.58 -10.24 -11.44
C LEU A 51 -9.97 -9.60 -11.47
N ASN A 52 -10.07 -8.36 -11.01
CA ASN A 52 -11.35 -7.67 -10.92
C ASN A 52 -11.83 -7.12 -12.27
N ALA A 53 -10.93 -6.98 -13.22
CA ALA A 53 -11.28 -6.51 -14.56
C ALA A 53 -11.68 -7.64 -15.51
N GLY A 54 -11.77 -8.86 -15.02
CA GLY A 54 -12.17 -9.99 -15.85
C GLY A 54 -11.07 -10.52 -16.76
N GLY A 55 -9.82 -10.33 -16.37
CA GLY A 55 -8.69 -10.87 -17.09
C GLY A 55 -8.16 -10.04 -18.24
N GLY A 56 -8.60 -8.80 -18.35
CA GLY A 56 -8.03 -7.89 -19.33
C GLY A 56 -6.60 -7.52 -18.96
N PRO A 57 -5.70 -7.40 -19.92
CA PRO A 57 -4.34 -7.03 -19.62
C PRO A 57 -4.29 -5.64 -19.03
N ALA A 58 -3.59 -5.48 -17.91
CA ALA A 58 -3.27 -4.16 -17.36
C ALA A 58 -2.16 -3.59 -18.23
N ALA A 59 -2.49 -3.26 -19.45
CA ALA A 59 -1.50 -2.86 -20.44
C ALA A 59 -1.11 -1.41 -20.35
N GLN A 60 -1.71 -0.67 -19.41
CA GLN A 60 -1.47 0.76 -19.32
C GLN A 60 -1.02 1.15 -17.94
N ASP A 61 -0.17 2.14 -17.89
CA ASP A 61 0.23 2.73 -16.63
C ASP A 61 -0.99 3.29 -15.92
N MET A 62 -1.16 2.92 -14.65
CA MET A 62 -2.26 3.41 -13.85
C MET A 62 -1.71 4.30 -12.74
N PRO A 63 -2.19 5.53 -12.64
CA PRO A 63 -1.76 6.36 -11.53
C PRO A 63 -2.35 5.84 -10.22
N VAL A 64 -1.48 5.68 -9.24
CA VAL A 64 -1.88 5.28 -7.89
C VAL A 64 -1.31 6.31 -6.94
N GLU A 65 -2.19 6.96 -6.20
CA GLU A 65 -1.76 7.92 -5.20
C GLU A 65 -1.69 7.24 -3.84
N LEU A 66 -0.58 7.42 -3.16
CA LEU A 66 -0.34 6.85 -1.84
C LEU A 66 -0.38 7.96 -0.80
N LEU A 67 -1.21 7.77 0.20
CA LEU A 67 -1.24 8.65 1.35
C LEU A 67 -0.69 7.89 2.55
N TRP A 68 0.34 8.44 3.17
CA TRP A 68 0.97 7.85 4.35
C TRP A 68 0.60 8.67 5.55
N GLN A 69 0.03 8.03 6.56
CA GLN A 69 -0.43 8.73 7.74
C GLN A 69 -0.08 7.92 8.98
N GLY A 70 0.67 8.54 9.90
CA GLY A 70 1.04 7.86 11.12
C GLY A 70 2.21 8.53 11.80
N GLN A 71 2.50 8.03 12.99
CA GLN A 71 3.61 8.47 13.81
C GLN A 71 4.42 7.28 14.28
N GLN A 72 5.72 7.34 14.07
CA GLN A 72 6.62 6.36 14.65
C GLN A 72 7.38 7.01 15.80
N ARG A 73 7.48 6.27 16.89
CA ARG A 73 8.30 6.72 18.02
C ARG A 73 9.67 6.07 17.90
N LEU A 74 10.68 6.89 17.88
CA LEU A 74 12.05 6.43 17.85
C LEU A 74 12.72 6.81 19.18
N THR A 75 13.23 5.82 19.88
CA THR A 75 13.98 6.06 21.11
C THR A 75 15.46 5.99 20.80
N LEU A 76 16.15 7.10 20.97
CA LEU A 76 17.57 7.18 20.70
C LEU A 76 18.35 7.14 22.03
N HIS A 77 19.38 6.35 22.05
CA HIS A 77 20.26 6.27 23.19
C HIS A 77 21.54 7.04 22.86
N PRO A 78 21.82 8.11 23.60
CA PRO A 78 23.07 8.84 23.36
C PRO A 78 24.27 7.96 23.72
N ALA A 79 25.33 8.12 22.94
CA ALA A 79 26.56 7.34 23.11
C ALA A 79 27.29 7.74 24.40
#